data_0a2ec6d2040175040d2a5b4a23b19026
#
_entry.id   0a2ec6d2040175040d2a5b4a23b19026
#
_cell.length_a   1.000
_cell.length_b   1.000
_cell.length_c   1.000
_cell.angle_alpha   90.00
_cell.angle_beta   90.00
_cell.angle_gamma   90.00
#
_symmetry.space_group_name_H-M   'P 1'
#
loop_
_entity.id
_entity.type
_entity.pdbx_description
1 polymer ?
#
loop_
_entity_poly.entity_id
_entity_poly.type
_entity_poly.pdbx_seq_one_letter_code
_entity_poly.pdbx_strand_id
1 'polypeptide(L)'
;VKEGGFPTFAALKMHVMEISLKKDNSNNATLSITMTQDEYVGKVDKALKDYRKRANVPGFRVGHAPLSIIRKQYEESVRADEVNRMLQDKLFSYLQDEKLDILGQPLPVQDQVDFSESSHVFEFELGLSPEFDLNISEKVRLPRISIQIESKDIDTEVMNLRKRFGQMSEVDVAGPEDVFFGSFQAVDKKGVPVEGIESKDGRFTNDVVDSRYLRKPLAKIQTGESCEVYANKYFKKDFDLEAILKLSPEEKAQSTGIYTFTLKNIYHITPAEMDQEFFDKVFGEGKVKEEADMQEQIREELAKVYDRDVDTHFFNTATEHLMKTKMALPVAFLKKWMTQSGENAMSTEEMEENWTNSEKGMRWQLIENKLVKDHHLHVHKEELVAFTVKMITVRMAEFGQANMGPEELEKMAANLLEDRNQAEQLSEQLLHDKMMTFFKSNFGIKESKSSIADFRKLVQKNQ
;
A
#
# COMPACT_ATOMS: atom_id res chain seq x y z
N VAL A 1 -6.47 -87.61 1.86
CA VAL A 1 -6.87 -86.29 1.45
C VAL A 1 -6.30 -85.34 2.49
N LYS A 2 -5.19 -84.66 2.20
CA LYS A 2 -4.53 -83.66 3.08
C LYS A 2 -4.99 -82.29 2.60
N GLU A 3 -5.65 -81.58 3.51
CA GLU A 3 -5.99 -80.17 3.30
C GLU A 3 -4.71 -79.32 3.50
N GLY A 4 -4.33 -78.62 2.46
CA GLY A 4 -3.26 -77.64 2.48
C GLY A 4 -3.80 -76.28 2.95
N GLY A 5 -3.45 -75.86 4.15
CA GLY A 5 -3.73 -74.51 4.61
C GLY A 5 -2.87 -73.51 3.91
N PHE A 6 -3.50 -72.51 3.27
CA PHE A 6 -2.84 -71.31 2.76
C PHE A 6 -2.40 -70.41 3.92
N PRO A 7 -1.18 -69.84 3.88
CA PRO A 7 -0.80 -68.90 4.89
C PRO A 7 -1.62 -67.61 4.74
N THR A 8 -2.26 -67.24 5.82
CA THR A 8 -2.96 -65.97 5.99
C THR A 8 -1.96 -64.84 5.75
N PHE A 9 -2.18 -64.04 4.72
CA PHE A 9 -1.49 -62.77 4.55
C PHE A 9 -1.79 -61.89 5.76
N ALA A 10 -0.81 -61.75 6.67
CA ALA A 10 -0.83 -60.71 7.66
C ALA A 10 -0.85 -59.36 6.89
N ALA A 11 -1.95 -58.63 6.98
CA ALA A 11 -2.05 -57.30 6.46
C ALA A 11 -0.93 -56.49 7.06
N LEU A 12 0.04 -56.08 6.25
CA LEU A 12 0.98 -55.03 6.64
C LEU A 12 0.10 -53.82 7.00
N LYS A 13 -0.05 -53.54 8.28
CA LYS A 13 -0.51 -52.21 8.72
C LYS A 13 0.53 -51.21 8.22
N MET A 14 0.27 -50.58 7.10
CA MET A 14 0.95 -49.36 6.78
C MET A 14 0.69 -48.39 7.92
N HIS A 15 1.72 -48.13 8.73
CA HIS A 15 1.68 -47.09 9.74
C HIS A 15 1.60 -45.77 9.00
N VAL A 16 0.41 -45.22 8.92
CA VAL A 16 0.17 -43.88 8.37
C VAL A 16 0.24 -42.91 9.55
N MET A 17 1.07 -41.86 9.40
CA MET A 17 1.11 -40.78 10.39
C MET A 17 -0.31 -40.35 10.77
N GLU A 18 -0.63 -40.46 12.06
CA GLU A 18 -1.93 -40.05 12.56
C GLU A 18 -1.96 -38.54 12.79
N ILE A 19 -3.02 -37.90 12.26
CA ILE A 19 -3.21 -36.46 12.40
C ILE A 19 -4.53 -36.20 13.11
N SER A 20 -4.48 -35.30 14.06
CA SER A 20 -5.67 -34.79 14.74
C SER A 20 -5.66 -33.28 14.79
N LEU A 21 -6.84 -32.68 14.57
CA LEU A 21 -7.03 -31.22 14.63
C LEU A 21 -8.01 -30.89 15.74
N LYS A 22 -7.58 -30.10 16.71
CA LYS A 22 -8.41 -29.57 17.79
C LYS A 22 -8.61 -28.07 17.57
N LYS A 23 -9.87 -27.66 17.36
CA LYS A 23 -10.26 -26.24 17.18
C LYS A 23 -10.83 -25.69 18.49
N ASP A 24 -10.57 -24.41 18.76
CA ASP A 24 -11.27 -23.63 19.77
C ASP A 24 -12.36 -22.74 19.14
N ASN A 25 -13.11 -22.00 19.98
CA ASN A 25 -14.21 -21.12 19.52
C ASN A 25 -13.73 -19.82 18.88
N SER A 26 -12.43 -19.54 18.88
CA SER A 26 -11.82 -18.29 18.38
C SER A 26 -10.96 -18.51 17.13
N ASN A 27 -11.20 -19.61 16.39
CA ASN A 27 -10.44 -20.02 15.22
C ASN A 27 -8.93 -20.27 15.46
N ASN A 28 -8.49 -20.37 16.73
CA ASN A 28 -7.20 -20.98 17.02
C ASN A 28 -7.38 -22.51 16.96
N ALA A 29 -6.39 -23.17 16.42
CA ALA A 29 -6.40 -24.63 16.35
C ALA A 29 -5.02 -25.19 16.69
N THR A 30 -5.00 -26.43 17.21
CA THR A 30 -3.78 -27.20 17.39
C THR A 30 -3.87 -28.45 16.51
N LEU A 31 -2.89 -28.59 15.63
CA LEU A 31 -2.72 -29.78 14.81
C LEU A 31 -1.64 -30.65 15.44
N SER A 32 -1.98 -31.90 15.77
CA SER A 32 -1.04 -32.87 16.30
C SER A 32 -0.75 -33.94 15.26
N ILE A 33 0.52 -34.17 14.97
CA ILE A 33 1.00 -35.20 14.04
C ILE A 33 1.77 -36.23 14.87
N THR A 34 1.30 -37.46 14.92
CA THR A 34 2.00 -38.55 15.54
C THR A 34 2.85 -39.28 14.51
N MET A 35 4.14 -39.39 14.78
CA MET A 35 5.13 -40.04 13.91
C MET A 35 5.88 -41.12 14.69
N THR A 36 5.97 -42.31 14.13
CA THR A 36 6.73 -43.42 14.72
C THR A 36 8.16 -43.46 14.15
N GLN A 37 9.08 -44.07 14.92
CA GLN A 37 10.46 -44.20 14.50
C GLN A 37 10.61 -44.94 13.18
N ASP A 38 9.79 -45.93 12.89
CA ASP A 38 9.83 -46.73 11.66
C ASP A 38 9.54 -45.89 10.40
N GLU A 39 8.79 -44.78 10.54
CA GLU A 39 8.40 -43.91 9.41
C GLU A 39 9.55 -43.04 8.93
N TYR A 40 10.50 -42.65 9.80
CA TYR A 40 11.60 -41.74 9.40
C TYR A 40 12.97 -42.43 9.32
N VAL A 41 13.22 -43.55 10.05
CA VAL A 41 14.54 -44.20 10.09
C VAL A 41 15.07 -44.54 8.68
N GLY A 42 14.25 -45.10 7.82
CA GLY A 42 14.63 -45.44 6.45
C GLY A 42 15.04 -44.23 5.61
N LYS A 43 14.34 -43.07 5.81
CA LYS A 43 14.65 -41.80 5.13
C LYS A 43 15.92 -41.18 5.67
N VAL A 44 16.12 -41.19 7.01
CA VAL A 44 17.34 -40.74 7.68
C VAL A 44 18.56 -41.53 7.19
N ASP A 45 18.45 -42.88 7.12
CA ASP A 45 19.52 -43.74 6.62
C ASP A 45 19.89 -43.41 5.13
N LYS A 46 18.89 -43.16 4.33
CA LYS A 46 19.11 -42.75 2.93
C LYS A 46 19.80 -41.37 2.89
N ALA A 47 19.31 -40.40 3.65
CA ALA A 47 19.88 -39.06 3.71
C ALA A 47 21.34 -39.08 4.23
N LEU A 48 21.66 -39.86 5.24
CA LEU A 48 23.04 -40.06 5.70
C LEU A 48 23.95 -40.67 4.64
N LYS A 49 23.46 -41.63 3.85
CA LYS A 49 24.23 -42.19 2.70
C LYS A 49 24.48 -41.13 1.63
N ASP A 50 23.50 -40.28 1.35
CA ASP A 50 23.66 -39.21 0.37
C ASP A 50 24.54 -38.08 0.91
N TYR A 51 24.41 -37.71 2.18
CA TYR A 51 25.29 -36.76 2.86
C TYR A 51 26.76 -37.23 2.83
N ARG A 52 27.04 -38.53 3.09
CA ARG A 52 28.37 -39.14 3.01
C ARG A 52 29.06 -38.83 1.70
N LYS A 53 28.37 -38.83 0.55
CA LYS A 53 28.92 -38.57 -0.76
C LYS A 53 29.55 -37.18 -0.91
N ARG A 54 29.04 -36.21 -0.11
CA ARG A 54 29.42 -34.80 -0.17
C ARG A 54 30.19 -34.34 1.07
N ALA A 55 30.16 -35.13 2.15
CA ALA A 55 30.77 -34.74 3.41
C ALA A 55 32.27 -34.65 3.33
N ASN A 56 32.82 -33.55 3.83
CA ASN A 56 34.24 -33.36 4.02
C ASN A 56 34.58 -33.70 5.51
N VAL A 57 35.12 -34.89 5.70
CA VAL A 57 35.48 -35.37 7.04
C VAL A 57 37.00 -35.38 7.17
N PRO A 58 37.58 -34.69 8.16
CA PRO A 58 39.02 -34.68 8.35
C PRO A 58 39.61 -36.11 8.42
N GLY A 59 40.67 -36.35 7.67
CA GLY A 59 41.33 -37.66 7.55
C GLY A 59 40.75 -38.64 6.53
N PHE A 60 39.68 -38.23 5.81
CA PHE A 60 39.11 -39.06 4.73
C PHE A 60 38.93 -38.25 3.46
N ARG A 61 39.12 -38.92 2.30
CA ARG A 61 38.74 -38.31 1.02
C ARG A 61 37.25 -38.09 0.95
N VAL A 62 36.80 -36.98 0.36
CA VAL A 62 35.38 -36.65 0.18
C VAL A 62 34.63 -37.86 -0.39
N GLY A 63 33.53 -38.25 0.24
CA GLY A 63 32.71 -39.39 -0.13
C GLY A 63 33.19 -40.78 0.39
N HIS A 64 34.36 -40.88 1.00
CA HIS A 64 34.96 -42.16 1.41
C HIS A 64 34.99 -42.38 2.95
N ALA A 65 34.46 -41.46 3.75
CA ALA A 65 34.36 -41.66 5.18
C ALA A 65 33.44 -42.87 5.52
N PRO A 66 33.77 -43.69 6.53
CA PRO A 66 32.91 -44.76 7.00
C PRO A 66 31.55 -44.20 7.45
N LEU A 67 30.44 -44.91 7.13
CA LEU A 67 29.10 -44.46 7.45
C LEU A 67 28.90 -44.32 8.97
N SER A 68 29.59 -45.13 9.79
CA SER A 68 29.58 -45.03 11.24
C SER A 68 30.10 -43.70 11.80
N ILE A 69 31.11 -43.11 11.14
CA ILE A 69 31.64 -41.79 11.50
C ILE A 69 30.66 -40.69 11.10
N ILE A 70 30.10 -40.79 9.87
CA ILE A 70 29.07 -39.87 9.41
C ILE A 70 27.86 -39.91 10.35
N ARG A 71 27.39 -41.08 10.69
CA ARG A 71 26.29 -41.28 11.63
C ARG A 71 26.59 -40.62 12.97
N LYS A 72 27.75 -40.92 13.59
CA LYS A 72 28.12 -40.32 14.85
C LYS A 72 28.18 -38.81 14.88
N GLN A 73 28.54 -38.17 13.76
CA GLN A 73 28.71 -36.71 13.67
C GLN A 73 27.46 -35.99 13.24
N TYR A 74 26.61 -36.60 12.39
CA TYR A 74 25.57 -35.89 11.67
C TYR A 74 24.17 -36.51 11.78
N GLU A 75 24.03 -37.67 12.51
CA GLU A 75 22.72 -38.36 12.57
C GLU A 75 21.62 -37.50 13.18
N GLU A 76 21.94 -36.78 14.27
CA GLU A 76 20.98 -35.93 14.97
C GLU A 76 20.49 -34.78 14.08
N SER A 77 21.39 -34.07 13.45
CA SER A 77 21.05 -32.98 12.50
C SER A 77 20.29 -33.51 11.29
N VAL A 78 20.76 -34.57 10.64
CA VAL A 78 20.09 -35.16 9.48
C VAL A 78 18.72 -35.71 9.84
N ARG A 79 18.56 -36.29 11.03
CA ARG A 79 17.25 -36.74 11.52
C ARG A 79 16.29 -35.57 11.72
N ALA A 80 16.75 -34.52 12.39
CA ALA A 80 15.94 -33.32 12.58
C ALA A 80 15.48 -32.72 11.24
N ASP A 81 16.38 -32.60 10.26
CA ASP A 81 16.07 -32.08 8.93
C ASP A 81 15.04 -32.96 8.20
N GLU A 82 15.25 -34.29 8.18
CA GLU A 82 14.33 -35.21 7.51
C GLU A 82 12.97 -35.27 8.18
N VAL A 83 12.92 -35.29 9.51
CA VAL A 83 11.66 -35.25 10.27
C VAL A 83 10.92 -33.96 10.01
N ASN A 84 11.59 -32.80 10.09
CA ASN A 84 10.97 -31.51 9.79
C ASN A 84 10.41 -31.46 8.37
N ARG A 85 11.14 -31.96 7.39
CA ARG A 85 10.64 -32.03 6.00
C ARG A 85 9.39 -32.90 5.89
N MET A 86 9.40 -34.08 6.55
CA MET A 86 8.25 -34.97 6.54
C MET A 86 7.03 -34.36 7.22
N LEU A 87 7.24 -33.64 8.33
CA LEU A 87 6.18 -32.92 9.03
C LEU A 87 5.58 -31.83 8.18
N GLN A 88 6.43 -31.01 7.52
CA GLN A 88 5.97 -29.97 6.63
C GLN A 88 5.15 -30.54 5.45
N ASP A 89 5.69 -31.56 4.76
CA ASP A 89 4.98 -32.23 3.66
C ASP A 89 3.60 -32.74 4.10
N LYS A 90 3.56 -33.36 5.30
CA LYS A 90 2.34 -33.95 5.81
C LYS A 90 1.32 -32.91 6.27
N LEU A 91 1.81 -31.86 6.92
CA LEU A 91 1.01 -30.72 7.35
C LEU A 91 0.37 -30.00 6.17
N PHE A 92 1.16 -29.66 5.15
CA PHE A 92 0.62 -29.00 3.94
C PHE A 92 -0.37 -29.90 3.18
N SER A 93 -0.07 -31.19 3.04
CA SER A 93 -1.02 -32.11 2.42
C SER A 93 -2.35 -32.17 3.19
N TYR A 94 -2.29 -32.23 4.52
CA TYR A 94 -3.49 -32.24 5.34
C TYR A 94 -4.32 -30.96 5.21
N LEU A 95 -3.67 -29.79 5.27
CA LEU A 95 -4.36 -28.50 5.09
C LEU A 95 -5.05 -28.40 3.72
N GLN A 96 -4.39 -28.94 2.68
CA GLN A 96 -4.93 -28.94 1.32
C GLN A 96 -6.10 -29.93 1.17
N ASP A 97 -5.96 -31.16 1.69
CA ASP A 97 -6.97 -32.21 1.61
C ASP A 97 -8.24 -31.81 2.38
N GLU A 98 -8.09 -31.21 3.56
CA GLU A 98 -9.20 -30.71 4.38
C GLU A 98 -9.68 -29.32 3.96
N LYS A 99 -9.05 -28.71 2.94
CA LYS A 99 -9.37 -27.35 2.44
C LYS A 99 -9.38 -26.30 3.56
N LEU A 100 -8.43 -26.38 4.45
CA LEU A 100 -8.30 -25.45 5.57
C LEU A 100 -7.48 -24.23 5.14
N ASP A 101 -8.12 -23.06 5.12
CA ASP A 101 -7.44 -21.79 4.92
C ASP A 101 -6.87 -21.32 6.27
N ILE A 102 -5.58 -21.03 6.32
CA ILE A 102 -4.87 -20.56 7.53
C ILE A 102 -4.36 -19.13 7.35
N LEU A 103 -4.28 -18.42 8.47
CA LEU A 103 -3.70 -17.09 8.56
C LEU A 103 -2.29 -17.21 9.17
N GLY A 104 -1.28 -16.72 8.44
CA GLY A 104 0.11 -16.89 8.85
C GLY A 104 0.63 -18.30 8.59
N GLN A 105 1.79 -18.62 9.20
CA GLN A 105 2.42 -19.93 9.08
C GLN A 105 2.18 -20.74 10.37
N PRO A 106 2.05 -22.07 10.28
CA PRO A 106 1.97 -22.93 11.46
C PRO A 106 3.13 -22.71 12.41
N LEU A 107 2.86 -22.55 13.70
CA LEU A 107 3.88 -22.37 14.72
C LEU A 107 4.08 -23.68 15.49
N PRO A 108 5.30 -24.22 15.58
CA PRO A 108 5.56 -25.37 16.43
C PRO A 108 5.33 -25.01 17.91
N VAL A 109 4.67 -25.91 18.65
CA VAL A 109 4.42 -25.74 20.10
C VAL A 109 5.68 -26.06 20.91
N GLN A 110 6.50 -26.96 20.39
CA GLN A 110 7.71 -27.47 21.06
C GLN A 110 8.94 -27.12 20.23
N ASP A 111 9.95 -26.56 20.87
CA ASP A 111 11.22 -26.20 20.20
C ASP A 111 12.16 -27.43 20.07
N GLN A 112 12.03 -28.43 20.94
CA GLN A 112 12.86 -29.62 20.93
C GLN A 112 12.03 -30.88 21.14
N VAL A 113 12.31 -31.90 20.36
CA VAL A 113 11.70 -33.23 20.49
C VAL A 113 12.77 -34.24 20.95
N ASP A 114 12.45 -34.97 22.02
CA ASP A 114 13.30 -36.08 22.45
C ASP A 114 12.99 -37.32 21.59
N PHE A 115 13.96 -37.72 20.76
CA PHE A 115 13.88 -38.89 19.88
C PHE A 115 14.23 -40.21 20.57
N SER A 116 14.21 -40.27 21.89
CA SER A 116 14.47 -41.51 22.65
C SER A 116 13.28 -42.47 22.63
N GLU A 117 12.06 -41.98 22.42
CA GLU A 117 10.84 -42.76 22.36
C GLU A 117 10.58 -43.36 20.97
N SER A 118 9.77 -44.43 20.93
CA SER A 118 9.38 -45.08 19.67
C SER A 118 8.32 -44.32 18.85
N SER A 119 7.63 -43.37 19.48
CA SER A 119 6.59 -42.53 18.87
C SER A 119 6.68 -41.11 19.41
N HIS A 120 6.53 -40.15 18.55
CA HIS A 120 6.63 -38.71 18.84
C HIS A 120 5.37 -38.00 18.41
N VAL A 121 4.87 -37.06 19.22
CA VAL A 121 3.76 -36.18 18.89
C VAL A 121 4.30 -34.78 18.63
N PHE A 122 4.08 -34.26 17.44
CA PHE A 122 4.47 -32.91 17.05
C PHE A 122 3.21 -32.05 16.96
N GLU A 123 3.19 -30.96 17.70
CA GLU A 123 2.05 -30.07 17.78
C GLU A 123 2.37 -28.74 17.09
N PHE A 124 1.40 -28.27 16.32
CA PHE A 124 1.47 -26.99 15.60
C PHE A 124 0.25 -26.15 15.94
N GLU A 125 0.48 -24.94 16.39
CA GLU A 125 -0.58 -23.94 16.50
C GLU A 125 -0.91 -23.38 15.12
N LEU A 126 -2.20 -23.23 14.84
CA LEU A 126 -2.74 -22.72 13.59
C LEU A 126 -3.74 -21.61 13.88
N GLY A 127 -3.71 -20.55 13.07
CA GLY A 127 -4.80 -19.61 12.98
C GLY A 127 -5.67 -19.95 11.78
N LEU A 128 -6.91 -20.38 11.99
CA LEU A 128 -7.82 -20.68 10.91
C LEU A 128 -8.47 -19.41 10.37
N SER A 129 -8.64 -19.32 9.07
CA SER A 129 -9.39 -18.24 8.43
C SER A 129 -10.85 -18.28 8.90
N PRO A 130 -11.43 -17.14 9.33
CA PRO A 130 -12.81 -17.09 9.77
C PRO A 130 -13.76 -17.25 8.59
N GLU A 131 -14.88 -17.92 8.83
CA GLU A 131 -16.02 -17.90 7.93
C GLU A 131 -16.90 -16.69 8.24
N PHE A 132 -17.28 -15.94 7.22
CA PHE A 132 -18.14 -14.76 7.34
C PHE A 132 -18.85 -14.47 6.03
N ASP A 133 -19.98 -13.75 6.11
CA ASP A 133 -20.75 -13.32 4.95
C ASP A 133 -20.66 -11.81 4.79
N LEU A 134 -20.55 -11.34 3.55
CA LEU A 134 -20.55 -9.93 3.22
C LEU A 134 -21.98 -9.45 2.95
N ASN A 135 -22.37 -8.35 3.61
CA ASN A 135 -23.66 -7.73 3.39
C ASN A 135 -23.59 -6.77 2.19
N ILE A 136 -23.68 -7.33 0.99
CA ILE A 136 -23.69 -6.59 -0.27
C ILE A 136 -25.03 -6.80 -0.94
N SER A 137 -25.80 -5.73 -1.11
CA SER A 137 -27.05 -5.75 -1.84
C SER A 137 -27.52 -4.34 -2.19
N GLU A 138 -28.36 -4.19 -3.18
CA GLU A 138 -29.01 -2.92 -3.55
C GLU A 138 -29.87 -2.32 -2.41
N LYS A 139 -30.26 -3.14 -1.43
CA LYS A 139 -30.99 -2.67 -0.23
C LYS A 139 -30.11 -1.91 0.73
N VAL A 140 -28.80 -2.17 0.73
CA VAL A 140 -27.80 -1.43 1.50
C VAL A 140 -27.49 -0.14 0.75
N ARG A 141 -28.05 0.97 1.21
CA ARG A 141 -27.88 2.27 0.56
C ARG A 141 -26.68 3.01 1.14
N LEU A 142 -25.64 3.16 0.34
CA LEU A 142 -24.43 3.92 0.69
C LEU A 142 -24.53 5.36 0.15
N PRO A 143 -24.10 6.36 0.93
CA PRO A 143 -24.07 7.75 0.46
C PRO A 143 -23.02 7.91 -0.65
N ARG A 144 -23.43 8.49 -1.77
CA ARG A 144 -22.52 8.98 -2.82
C ARG A 144 -22.79 10.47 -3.01
N ILE A 145 -21.73 11.25 -3.00
CA ILE A 145 -21.82 12.70 -3.15
C ILE A 145 -21.94 13.03 -4.65
N SER A 146 -22.81 13.97 -4.96
CA SER A 146 -22.93 14.58 -6.28
C SER A 146 -22.48 16.02 -6.18
N ILE A 147 -21.33 16.34 -6.75
CA ILE A 147 -20.76 17.70 -6.69
C ILE A 147 -21.57 18.64 -7.57
N GLN A 148 -22.01 19.75 -6.98
CA GLN A 148 -22.63 20.84 -7.70
C GLN A 148 -21.54 21.89 -8.01
N ILE A 149 -21.17 22.03 -9.29
CA ILE A 149 -20.23 23.06 -9.74
C ILE A 149 -21.03 24.34 -9.93
N GLU A 150 -20.76 25.31 -9.08
CA GLU A 150 -21.42 26.63 -9.13
C GLU A 150 -20.65 27.59 -10.04
N SER A 151 -21.29 28.64 -10.54
CA SER A 151 -20.62 29.63 -11.39
C SER A 151 -19.38 30.24 -10.74
N LYS A 152 -19.41 30.46 -9.41
CA LYS A 152 -18.24 30.97 -8.67
C LYS A 152 -17.02 30.05 -8.72
N ASP A 153 -17.24 28.72 -8.83
CA ASP A 153 -16.15 27.74 -8.92
C ASP A 153 -15.47 27.85 -10.29
N ILE A 154 -16.29 28.02 -11.33
CA ILE A 154 -15.83 28.27 -12.70
C ILE A 154 -15.08 29.60 -12.78
N ASP A 155 -15.66 30.69 -12.24
CA ASP A 155 -15.02 32.02 -12.23
C ASP A 155 -13.68 32.00 -11.51
N THR A 156 -13.58 31.22 -10.41
CA THR A 156 -12.32 31.04 -9.69
C THR A 156 -11.29 30.34 -10.56
N GLU A 157 -11.66 29.28 -11.26
CA GLU A 157 -10.74 28.53 -12.13
C GLU A 157 -10.34 29.35 -13.36
N VAL A 158 -11.27 30.09 -13.96
CA VAL A 158 -10.96 31.08 -15.02
C VAL A 158 -9.89 32.05 -14.54
N MET A 159 -10.05 32.61 -13.35
CA MET A 159 -9.08 33.57 -12.81
C MET A 159 -7.72 32.92 -12.54
N ASN A 160 -7.71 31.68 -12.03
CA ASN A 160 -6.48 30.91 -11.83
C ASN A 160 -5.74 30.67 -13.14
N LEU A 161 -6.45 30.25 -14.19
CA LEU A 161 -5.88 30.06 -15.53
C LEU A 161 -5.35 31.37 -16.10
N ARG A 162 -6.11 32.47 -16.01
CA ARG A 162 -5.67 33.78 -16.44
C ARG A 162 -4.41 34.25 -15.73
N LYS A 163 -4.30 34.03 -14.43
CA LYS A 163 -3.07 34.33 -13.63
C LYS A 163 -1.90 33.43 -14.06
N ARG A 164 -2.15 32.15 -14.28
CA ARG A 164 -1.12 31.19 -14.68
C ARG A 164 -0.47 31.49 -16.02
N PHE A 165 -1.27 32.00 -16.98
CA PHE A 165 -0.84 32.38 -18.31
C PHE A 165 -0.67 33.89 -18.47
N GLY A 166 -0.78 34.64 -17.36
CA GLY A 166 -0.60 36.08 -17.34
C GLY A 166 0.84 36.55 -17.46
N GLN A 167 1.01 37.85 -17.52
CA GLN A 167 2.33 38.49 -17.58
C GLN A 167 2.81 38.85 -16.16
N MET A 168 4.06 38.53 -15.89
CA MET A 168 4.71 38.95 -14.65
C MET A 168 5.53 40.21 -14.90
N SER A 169 5.30 41.25 -14.09
CA SER A 169 6.09 42.47 -14.06
C SER A 169 6.66 42.73 -12.69
N GLU A 170 7.88 43.23 -12.63
CA GLU A 170 8.53 43.59 -11.35
C GLU A 170 7.95 44.94 -10.89
N VAL A 171 7.70 45.01 -9.55
CA VAL A 171 7.13 46.17 -8.91
C VAL A 171 7.88 46.46 -7.60
N ASP A 172 7.94 47.74 -7.22
CA ASP A 172 8.62 48.18 -6.02
C ASP A 172 7.77 48.10 -4.76
N VAL A 173 6.45 48.06 -4.91
CA VAL A 173 5.48 48.01 -3.79
C VAL A 173 4.48 46.90 -4.04
N ALA A 174 4.34 46.04 -3.04
CA ALA A 174 3.48 44.87 -3.14
C ALA A 174 1.97 45.20 -3.07
N GLY A 175 1.21 44.72 -4.02
CA GLY A 175 -0.24 44.66 -3.99
C GLY A 175 -0.78 43.42 -3.22
N PRO A 176 -2.13 43.32 -3.11
CA PRO A 176 -2.75 42.24 -2.33
C PRO A 176 -2.49 40.82 -2.83
N GLU A 177 -2.23 40.64 -4.12
CA GLU A 177 -2.08 39.34 -4.78
C GLU A 177 -0.68 39.13 -5.38
N ASP A 178 0.25 40.04 -5.10
CA ASP A 178 1.58 39.99 -5.66
C ASP A 178 2.42 38.88 -5.07
N VAL A 179 3.44 38.45 -5.81
CA VAL A 179 4.33 37.37 -5.48
C VAL A 179 5.62 37.92 -4.90
N PHE A 180 5.94 37.54 -3.70
CA PHE A 180 7.25 37.77 -3.09
C PHE A 180 8.19 36.65 -3.48
N PHE A 181 9.32 37.00 -4.06
CA PHE A 181 10.41 36.08 -4.36
C PHE A 181 11.64 36.48 -3.56
N GLY A 182 12.24 35.51 -2.86
CA GLY A 182 13.41 35.77 -2.04
C GLY A 182 14.04 34.51 -1.48
N SER A 183 15.07 34.71 -0.67
CA SER A 183 15.76 33.62 -0.01
C SER A 183 15.27 33.42 1.43
N PHE A 184 15.16 32.16 1.82
CA PHE A 184 14.76 31.72 3.14
C PHE A 184 15.93 31.01 3.83
N GLN A 185 16.43 31.58 4.94
CA GLN A 185 17.40 30.95 5.79
C GLN A 185 16.72 30.43 7.05
N ALA A 186 16.78 29.13 7.31
CA ALA A 186 16.29 28.56 8.55
C ALA A 186 17.12 29.10 9.75
N VAL A 187 16.43 29.55 10.80
CA VAL A 187 17.07 30.14 11.98
C VAL A 187 16.52 29.56 13.27
N ASP A 188 17.29 29.65 14.35
CA ASP A 188 16.82 29.32 15.69
C ASP A 188 15.99 30.47 16.31
N LYS A 189 15.48 30.27 17.52
CA LYS A 189 14.70 31.29 18.27
C LYS A 189 15.48 32.59 18.58
N LYS A 190 16.80 32.60 18.37
CA LYS A 190 17.67 33.77 18.57
C LYS A 190 18.07 34.40 17.23
N GLY A 191 17.57 33.90 16.11
CA GLY A 191 17.89 34.37 14.76
C GLY A 191 19.24 33.86 14.21
N VAL A 192 19.84 32.82 14.84
CA VAL A 192 21.09 32.23 14.36
C VAL A 192 20.77 31.18 13.31
N PRO A 193 21.46 31.14 12.15
CA PRO A 193 21.26 30.13 11.14
C PRO A 193 21.40 28.71 11.70
N VAL A 194 20.46 27.84 11.33
CA VAL A 194 20.50 26.40 11.68
C VAL A 194 21.57 25.72 10.84
N GLU A 195 22.51 25.06 11.50
CA GLU A 195 23.59 24.34 10.84
C GLU A 195 23.04 23.14 10.03
N GLY A 196 23.54 22.97 8.82
CA GLY A 196 23.11 21.89 7.92
C GLY A 196 21.90 22.23 7.02
N ILE A 197 21.26 23.40 7.18
CA ILE A 197 20.21 23.88 6.28
C ILE A 197 20.70 25.11 5.53
N GLU A 198 20.95 24.93 4.23
CA GLU A 198 21.34 26.04 3.37
C GLU A 198 20.16 26.97 3.08
N SER A 199 20.48 28.24 2.76
CA SER A 199 19.47 29.19 2.31
C SER A 199 18.88 28.76 0.98
N LYS A 200 17.55 28.72 0.90
CA LYS A 200 16.82 28.29 -0.29
C LYS A 200 15.95 29.42 -0.83
N ASP A 201 15.93 29.53 -2.14
CA ASP A 201 15.03 30.46 -2.80
C ASP A 201 13.62 29.91 -2.85
N GLY A 202 12.66 30.77 -2.56
CA GLY A 202 11.25 30.42 -2.58
C GLY A 202 10.37 31.61 -2.94
N ARG A 203 9.10 31.31 -3.16
CA ARG A 203 8.11 32.32 -3.48
C ARG A 203 6.80 32.06 -2.75
N PHE A 204 6.09 33.10 -2.40
CA PHE A 204 4.73 33.05 -1.89
C PHE A 204 3.94 34.29 -2.30
N THR A 205 2.63 34.16 -2.36
CA THR A 205 1.74 35.29 -2.71
C THR A 205 1.27 35.99 -1.42
N ASN A 206 0.96 37.28 -1.53
CA ASN A 206 0.51 38.06 -0.37
C ASN A 206 -0.83 37.55 0.21
N ASP A 207 -1.66 36.93 -0.60
CA ASP A 207 -2.97 36.40 -0.18
C ASP A 207 -2.88 35.15 0.71
N VAL A 208 -1.78 34.37 0.65
CA VAL A 208 -1.57 33.20 1.55
C VAL A 208 -1.08 33.62 2.94
N VAL A 209 -0.65 34.86 3.12
CA VAL A 209 -0.22 35.38 4.42
C VAL A 209 -1.46 35.66 5.28
N ASP A 210 -1.60 34.97 6.39
CA ASP A 210 -2.73 35.14 7.33
C ASP A 210 -2.42 36.09 8.49
N SER A 211 -1.14 36.12 8.92
CA SER A 211 -0.72 36.89 10.08
C SER A 211 -0.45 38.36 9.78
N ARG A 212 -1.08 39.24 10.58
CA ARG A 212 -0.76 40.67 10.58
C ARG A 212 0.71 40.98 10.89
N TYR A 213 1.39 40.08 11.60
CA TYR A 213 2.79 40.26 11.97
C TYR A 213 3.74 40.10 10.79
N LEU A 214 3.33 39.38 9.77
CA LEU A 214 4.06 39.27 8.50
C LEU A 214 3.54 40.28 7.44
N ARG A 215 2.23 40.50 7.35
CA ARG A 215 1.64 41.45 6.39
C ARG A 215 2.17 42.88 6.57
N LYS A 216 2.37 43.34 7.81
CA LYS A 216 2.86 44.69 8.06
C LYS A 216 4.30 44.93 7.61
N PRO A 217 5.28 44.06 7.91
CA PRO A 217 6.61 44.15 7.32
C PRO A 217 6.61 44.05 5.81
N LEU A 218 5.91 43.07 5.25
CA LEU A 218 5.86 42.85 3.78
C LEU A 218 5.30 44.06 3.01
N ALA A 219 4.34 44.78 3.60
CA ALA A 219 3.79 45.98 2.95
C ALA A 219 4.78 47.14 2.79
N LYS A 220 5.94 47.05 3.42
CA LYS A 220 6.97 48.11 3.43
C LYS A 220 8.36 47.62 3.08
N ILE A 221 8.52 46.31 2.93
CA ILE A 221 9.82 45.67 2.69
C ILE A 221 10.35 46.10 1.32
N GLN A 222 11.63 46.43 1.29
CA GLN A 222 12.35 46.77 0.05
C GLN A 222 13.28 45.62 -0.36
N THR A 223 13.66 45.61 -1.61
CA THR A 223 14.62 44.62 -2.14
C THR A 223 15.91 44.65 -1.32
N GLY A 224 16.36 43.48 -0.86
CA GLY A 224 17.51 43.29 0.00
C GLY A 224 17.20 43.34 1.51
N GLU A 225 16.04 43.82 1.92
CA GLU A 225 15.62 43.78 3.32
C GLU A 225 15.12 42.41 3.74
N SER A 226 15.17 42.12 5.06
CA SER A 226 14.80 40.85 5.61
C SER A 226 13.71 40.96 6.66
N CYS A 227 12.85 39.97 6.77
CA CYS A 227 11.90 39.84 7.86
C CYS A 227 11.84 38.40 8.38
N GLU A 228 11.38 38.24 9.62
CA GLU A 228 11.21 36.94 10.24
C GLU A 228 9.87 36.31 9.81
N VAL A 229 9.91 35.03 9.44
CA VAL A 229 8.76 34.28 8.96
C VAL A 229 8.61 32.97 9.76
N TYR A 230 7.43 32.73 10.29
CA TYR A 230 7.07 31.51 10.99
C TYR A 230 6.19 30.65 10.07
N ALA A 231 6.73 29.54 9.55
CA ALA A 231 6.04 28.67 8.58
C ALA A 231 4.65 28.24 9.08
N ASN A 232 4.56 27.81 10.34
CA ASN A 232 3.33 27.26 10.92
C ASN A 232 2.38 28.30 11.53
N LYS A 233 2.71 29.61 11.49
CA LYS A 233 1.93 30.63 12.20
C LYS A 233 1.52 31.82 11.35
N TYR A 234 2.23 32.07 10.26
CA TYR A 234 2.07 33.30 9.50
C TYR A 234 1.31 33.11 8.20
N PHE A 235 1.13 31.86 7.77
CA PHE A 235 0.43 31.51 6.56
C PHE A 235 -0.91 30.81 6.83
N LYS A 236 -1.76 30.75 5.85
CA LYS A 236 -2.98 29.95 5.87
C LYS A 236 -2.65 28.47 6.08
N LYS A 237 -3.58 27.72 6.66
CA LYS A 237 -3.37 26.29 7.02
C LYS A 237 -3.05 25.36 5.86
N ASP A 238 -3.51 25.71 4.67
CA ASP A 238 -3.31 24.97 3.42
C ASP A 238 -2.02 25.34 2.67
N PHE A 239 -1.23 26.27 3.23
CA PHE A 239 0.05 26.69 2.66
C PHE A 239 1.22 26.05 3.40
N ASP A 240 2.00 25.22 2.71
CA ASP A 240 3.21 24.58 3.24
C ASP A 240 4.47 25.24 2.65
N LEU A 241 5.07 26.14 3.44
CA LEU A 241 6.32 26.81 3.07
C LEU A 241 7.47 25.83 2.91
N GLU A 242 7.55 24.80 3.75
CA GLU A 242 8.68 23.85 3.75
C GLU A 242 8.63 22.94 2.51
N ALA A 243 7.42 22.63 2.03
CA ALA A 243 7.24 21.93 0.74
C ALA A 243 7.68 22.80 -0.45
N ILE A 244 7.39 24.12 -0.42
CA ILE A 244 7.83 25.06 -1.46
C ILE A 244 9.35 25.18 -1.48
N LEU A 245 9.99 25.19 -0.30
CA LEU A 245 11.45 25.22 -0.15
C LEU A 245 12.10 23.86 -0.46
N LYS A 246 11.32 22.82 -0.72
CA LYS A 246 11.78 21.45 -1.03
C LYS A 246 12.79 20.94 0.01
N LEU A 247 12.46 21.08 1.29
CA LEU A 247 13.29 20.56 2.35
C LEU A 247 13.30 19.03 2.33
N SER A 248 14.49 18.42 2.51
CA SER A 248 14.60 16.98 2.71
C SER A 248 13.98 16.56 4.06
N PRO A 249 13.66 15.27 4.27
CA PRO A 249 13.16 14.79 5.56
C PRO A 249 14.10 15.14 6.72
N GLU A 250 15.42 15.08 6.50
CA GLU A 250 16.43 15.44 7.50
C GLU A 250 16.42 16.94 7.80
N GLU A 251 16.35 17.80 6.77
CA GLU A 251 16.24 19.26 6.93
C GLU A 251 14.95 19.65 7.65
N LYS A 252 13.82 18.98 7.35
CA LYS A 252 12.54 19.19 8.04
C LYS A 252 12.63 18.83 9.52
N ALA A 253 13.28 17.72 9.86
CA ALA A 253 13.46 17.30 11.25
C ALA A 253 14.35 18.26 12.06
N GLN A 254 15.29 18.94 11.41
CA GLN A 254 16.19 19.94 12.02
C GLN A 254 15.61 21.37 12.03
N SER A 255 14.62 21.64 11.15
CA SER A 255 14.00 22.96 11.03
C SER A 255 13.24 23.32 12.29
N THR A 256 13.40 24.56 12.73
CA THR A 256 12.60 25.14 13.81
C THR A 256 11.25 25.69 13.33
N GLY A 257 11.01 25.70 12.02
CA GLY A 257 9.88 26.36 11.38
C GLY A 257 9.98 27.89 11.38
N ILE A 258 11.15 28.45 11.74
CA ILE A 258 11.43 29.90 11.75
C ILE A 258 12.46 30.18 10.65
N TYR A 259 12.16 31.17 9.82
CA TYR A 259 13.02 31.55 8.70
C TYR A 259 13.27 33.06 8.70
N THR A 260 14.46 33.47 8.31
CA THR A 260 14.73 34.81 7.84
C THR A 260 14.48 34.87 6.35
N PHE A 261 13.45 35.58 5.94
CA PHE A 261 13.12 35.83 4.53
C PHE A 261 13.81 37.13 4.09
N THR A 262 14.63 37.06 3.05
CA THR A 262 15.27 38.22 2.40
C THR A 262 14.65 38.43 1.04
N LEU A 263 14.00 39.57 0.86
CA LEU A 263 13.31 39.88 -0.39
C LEU A 263 14.31 40.12 -1.52
N LYS A 264 14.11 39.46 -2.64
CA LYS A 264 14.83 39.69 -3.91
C LYS A 264 14.03 40.53 -4.88
N ASN A 265 12.80 40.13 -5.15
CA ASN A 265 11.89 40.78 -6.10
C ASN A 265 10.44 40.66 -5.66
N ILE A 266 9.62 41.61 -6.07
CA ILE A 266 8.16 41.54 -5.98
C ILE A 266 7.63 41.49 -7.42
N TYR A 267 6.75 40.53 -7.69
CA TYR A 267 6.14 40.41 -9.01
C TYR A 267 4.64 40.62 -8.93
N HIS A 268 4.15 41.52 -9.78
CA HIS A 268 2.74 41.67 -10.08
C HIS A 268 2.37 40.75 -11.24
N ILE A 269 1.29 39.97 -11.08
CA ILE A 269 0.75 39.12 -12.13
C ILE A 269 -0.46 39.85 -12.75
N THR A 270 -0.29 40.34 -13.94
CA THR A 270 -1.42 40.82 -14.75
C THR A 270 -2.09 39.62 -15.39
N PRO A 271 -3.36 39.29 -15.03
CA PRO A 271 -4.06 38.15 -15.62
C PRO A 271 -4.15 38.28 -17.14
N ALA A 272 -3.97 37.18 -17.86
CA ALA A 272 -4.10 37.18 -19.32
C ALA A 272 -5.47 37.71 -19.75
N GLU A 273 -5.52 38.43 -20.89
CA GLU A 273 -6.76 38.84 -21.52
C GLU A 273 -7.51 37.59 -22.05
N MET A 274 -8.85 37.65 -22.07
CA MET A 274 -9.66 36.53 -22.58
C MET A 274 -9.81 36.65 -24.10
N ASP A 275 -8.73 36.36 -24.81
CA ASP A 275 -8.61 36.38 -26.23
C ASP A 275 -8.31 35.01 -26.85
N GLN A 276 -8.28 34.93 -28.18
CA GLN A 276 -8.00 33.66 -28.87
C GLN A 276 -6.62 33.10 -28.55
N GLU A 277 -5.61 33.95 -28.32
CA GLU A 277 -4.25 33.51 -27.97
C GLU A 277 -4.22 32.80 -26.59
N PHE A 278 -4.95 33.35 -25.64
CA PHE A 278 -5.12 32.72 -24.33
C PHE A 278 -5.87 31.39 -24.43
N PHE A 279 -6.98 31.34 -25.16
CA PHE A 279 -7.75 30.10 -25.33
C PHE A 279 -6.92 29.01 -26.02
N ASP A 280 -6.17 29.34 -27.03
CA ASP A 280 -5.32 28.41 -27.78
C ASP A 280 -4.18 27.87 -26.88
N LYS A 281 -3.58 28.72 -26.03
CA LYS A 281 -2.54 28.31 -25.08
C LYS A 281 -3.05 27.37 -24.00
N VAL A 282 -4.28 27.58 -23.52
CA VAL A 282 -4.84 26.80 -22.42
C VAL A 282 -5.44 25.47 -22.89
N PHE A 283 -6.25 25.53 -23.96
CA PHE A 283 -7.07 24.39 -24.41
C PHE A 283 -6.56 23.72 -25.70
N GLY A 284 -5.63 24.37 -26.40
CA GLY A 284 -5.14 23.97 -27.72
C GLY A 284 -5.85 24.68 -28.85
N GLU A 285 -5.13 24.87 -29.97
CA GLU A 285 -5.51 25.67 -31.10
C GLU A 285 -6.92 25.36 -31.63
N GLY A 286 -7.78 26.39 -31.70
CA GLY A 286 -9.12 26.35 -32.27
C GLY A 286 -10.17 25.53 -31.51
N LYS A 287 -9.87 25.00 -30.31
CA LYS A 287 -10.84 24.23 -29.55
C LYS A 287 -11.86 25.07 -28.79
N VAL A 288 -11.46 26.23 -28.32
CA VAL A 288 -12.29 27.21 -27.63
C VAL A 288 -12.28 28.50 -28.42
N LYS A 289 -13.46 29.09 -28.70
CA LYS A 289 -13.59 30.30 -29.52
C LYS A 289 -14.15 31.47 -28.74
N GLU A 290 -14.91 31.20 -27.71
CA GLU A 290 -15.56 32.21 -26.89
C GLU A 290 -15.55 31.81 -25.39
N GLU A 291 -15.85 32.79 -24.54
CA GLU A 291 -15.85 32.59 -23.09
C GLU A 291 -16.83 31.50 -22.64
N ALA A 292 -17.96 31.36 -23.31
CA ALA A 292 -18.96 30.34 -23.00
C ALA A 292 -18.42 28.92 -23.22
N ASP A 293 -17.69 28.72 -24.35
CA ASP A 293 -17.02 27.43 -24.62
C ASP A 293 -15.97 27.10 -23.56
N MET A 294 -15.19 28.11 -23.13
CA MET A 294 -14.20 27.96 -22.08
C MET A 294 -14.83 27.58 -20.76
N GLN A 295 -15.91 28.25 -20.36
CA GLN A 295 -16.61 27.93 -19.10
C GLN A 295 -17.19 26.52 -19.10
N GLU A 296 -17.69 26.02 -20.22
CA GLU A 296 -18.19 24.66 -20.34
C GLU A 296 -17.05 23.63 -20.28
N GLN A 297 -15.92 23.88 -20.95
CA GLN A 297 -14.74 23.02 -20.83
C GLN A 297 -14.22 22.95 -19.38
N ILE A 298 -14.12 24.10 -18.71
CA ILE A 298 -13.73 24.14 -17.28
C ILE A 298 -14.72 23.37 -16.43
N ARG A 299 -16.03 23.50 -16.68
CA ARG A 299 -17.07 22.74 -15.98
C ARG A 299 -16.86 21.23 -16.15
N GLU A 300 -16.63 20.79 -17.39
CA GLU A 300 -16.38 19.38 -17.68
C GLU A 300 -15.09 18.86 -17.02
N GLU A 301 -14.02 19.65 -17.01
CA GLU A 301 -12.76 19.27 -16.36
C GLU A 301 -12.90 19.18 -14.84
N LEU A 302 -13.54 20.17 -14.22
CA LEU A 302 -13.83 20.15 -12.81
C LEU A 302 -14.72 18.93 -12.45
N ALA A 303 -15.74 18.64 -13.27
CA ALA A 303 -16.60 17.47 -13.05
C ALA A 303 -15.78 16.17 -13.08
N LYS A 304 -14.87 16.00 -14.04
CA LYS A 304 -14.02 14.81 -14.13
C LYS A 304 -13.06 14.69 -12.96
N VAL A 305 -12.48 15.80 -12.51
CA VAL A 305 -11.58 15.79 -11.33
C VAL A 305 -12.35 15.38 -10.08
N TYR A 306 -13.48 16.04 -9.83
CA TYR A 306 -14.26 15.72 -8.62
C TYR A 306 -14.97 14.37 -8.68
N ASP A 307 -15.33 13.85 -9.86
CA ASP A 307 -15.86 12.50 -9.97
C ASP A 307 -14.88 11.43 -9.44
N ARG A 308 -13.59 11.60 -9.68
CA ARG A 308 -12.56 10.71 -9.12
C ARG A 308 -12.50 10.79 -7.60
N ASP A 309 -12.55 12.00 -7.05
CA ASP A 309 -12.53 12.21 -5.60
C ASP A 309 -13.80 11.64 -4.94
N VAL A 310 -14.95 11.84 -5.58
CA VAL A 310 -16.23 11.26 -5.16
C VAL A 310 -16.20 9.74 -5.20
N ASP A 311 -15.63 9.17 -6.24
CA ASP A 311 -15.49 7.73 -6.37
C ASP A 311 -14.58 7.16 -5.28
N THR A 312 -13.45 7.81 -5.00
CA THR A 312 -12.55 7.44 -3.90
C THR A 312 -13.29 7.51 -2.56
N HIS A 313 -14.05 8.58 -2.32
CA HIS A 313 -14.86 8.71 -1.10
C HIS A 313 -15.94 7.62 -1.00
N PHE A 314 -16.59 7.29 -2.12
CA PHE A 314 -17.59 6.22 -2.17
C PHE A 314 -16.96 4.85 -1.92
N PHE A 315 -15.79 4.58 -2.48
CA PHE A 315 -15.03 3.36 -2.22
C PHE A 315 -14.69 3.21 -0.73
N ASN A 316 -14.18 4.28 -0.11
CA ASN A 316 -13.89 4.29 1.32
C ASN A 316 -15.15 4.04 2.16
N THR A 317 -16.28 4.63 1.77
CA THR A 317 -17.57 4.41 2.43
C THR A 317 -18.04 2.94 2.33
N ALA A 318 -17.86 2.32 1.16
CA ALA A 318 -18.17 0.91 0.94
C ALA A 318 -17.23 0.01 1.77
N THR A 319 -15.95 0.33 1.77
CA THR A 319 -14.93 -0.36 2.59
C THR A 319 -15.28 -0.28 4.08
N GLU A 320 -15.60 0.91 4.60
CA GLU A 320 -16.01 1.09 6.00
C GLU A 320 -17.28 0.30 6.33
N HIS A 321 -18.22 0.21 5.41
CA HIS A 321 -19.42 -0.62 5.59
C HIS A 321 -19.04 -2.09 5.71
N LEU A 322 -18.21 -2.60 4.82
CA LEU A 322 -17.76 -3.98 4.80
C LEU A 322 -16.89 -4.32 6.01
N MET A 323 -16.06 -3.39 6.47
CA MET A 323 -15.24 -3.54 7.69
C MET A 323 -16.08 -3.73 8.98
N LYS A 324 -17.35 -3.41 8.97
CA LYS A 324 -18.28 -3.69 10.09
C LYS A 324 -18.72 -5.16 10.13
N THR A 325 -18.34 -5.96 9.14
CA THR A 325 -18.62 -7.40 9.11
C THR A 325 -17.99 -8.08 10.33
N LYS A 326 -18.82 -8.84 11.03
CA LYS A 326 -18.38 -9.59 12.20
C LYS A 326 -17.60 -10.82 11.73
N MET A 327 -16.36 -10.92 12.15
CA MET A 327 -15.51 -12.08 11.92
C MET A 327 -14.65 -12.34 13.17
N ALA A 328 -14.49 -13.60 13.52
CA ALA A 328 -13.67 -14.02 14.65
C ALA A 328 -12.24 -14.32 14.17
N LEU A 329 -11.32 -13.37 14.35
CA LEU A 329 -9.90 -13.62 14.07
C LEU A 329 -9.25 -14.47 15.17
N PRO A 330 -8.29 -15.34 14.83
CA PRO A 330 -7.48 -16.07 15.82
C PRO A 330 -6.42 -15.15 16.46
N VAL A 331 -6.89 -14.17 17.24
CA VAL A 331 -6.06 -13.07 17.75
C VAL A 331 -4.84 -13.56 18.55
N ALA A 332 -5.03 -14.56 19.42
CA ALA A 332 -3.93 -15.08 20.22
C ALA A 332 -2.82 -15.68 19.35
N PHE A 333 -3.20 -16.46 18.34
CA PHE A 333 -2.26 -17.02 17.37
C PHE A 333 -1.56 -15.92 16.56
N LEU A 334 -2.33 -14.96 16.01
CA LEU A 334 -1.77 -13.90 15.14
C LEU A 334 -0.75 -13.04 15.88
N LYS A 335 -1.02 -12.67 17.13
CA LYS A 335 -0.06 -11.92 17.96
C LYS A 335 1.23 -12.72 18.19
N LYS A 336 1.10 -14.01 18.51
CA LYS A 336 2.24 -14.92 18.68
C LYS A 336 3.02 -15.08 17.37
N TRP A 337 2.30 -15.26 16.26
CA TRP A 337 2.91 -15.38 14.94
C TRP A 337 3.71 -14.14 14.54
N MET A 338 3.19 -12.93 14.77
CA MET A 338 3.89 -11.66 14.46
C MET A 338 5.18 -11.49 15.27
N THR A 339 5.25 -12.05 16.48
CA THR A 339 6.44 -11.96 17.36
C THR A 339 7.44 -13.08 17.15
N GLN A 340 7.06 -14.18 16.48
CA GLN A 340 7.91 -15.38 16.35
C GLN A 340 8.29 -15.72 14.91
N SER A 341 7.63 -15.10 13.90
CA SER A 341 7.82 -15.51 12.50
C SER A 341 8.87 -14.69 11.76
N GLY A 342 9.97 -15.37 11.37
CA GLY A 342 10.90 -14.94 10.35
C GLY A 342 11.86 -13.83 10.76
N GLU A 343 12.55 -13.30 9.75
CA GLU A 343 13.54 -12.21 9.89
C GLU A 343 12.91 -10.87 10.31
N ASN A 344 11.60 -10.73 10.18
CA ASN A 344 10.82 -9.52 10.49
C ASN A 344 9.95 -9.68 11.74
N ALA A 345 10.32 -10.58 12.65
CA ALA A 345 9.61 -10.74 13.93
C ALA A 345 9.65 -9.42 14.72
N MET A 346 8.46 -8.93 15.10
CA MET A 346 8.31 -7.69 15.88
C MET A 346 8.59 -7.98 17.36
N SER A 347 9.08 -6.98 18.09
CA SER A 347 9.08 -7.04 19.55
C SER A 347 7.63 -7.06 20.09
N THR A 348 7.44 -7.52 21.30
CA THR A 348 6.10 -7.55 21.91
C THR A 348 5.51 -6.16 22.04
N GLU A 349 6.32 -5.16 22.37
CA GLU A 349 5.93 -3.75 22.48
C GLU A 349 5.48 -3.20 21.13
N GLU A 350 6.27 -3.36 20.08
CA GLU A 350 5.94 -2.92 18.73
C GLU A 350 4.68 -3.61 18.19
N MET A 351 4.50 -4.90 18.49
CA MET A 351 3.31 -5.65 18.10
C MET A 351 2.06 -5.07 18.78
N GLU A 352 2.09 -4.80 20.10
CA GLU A 352 0.92 -4.23 20.81
C GLU A 352 0.59 -2.82 20.33
N GLU A 353 1.59 -1.97 20.07
CA GLU A 353 1.39 -0.62 19.52
C GLU A 353 0.75 -0.66 18.12
N ASN A 354 1.17 -1.60 17.28
CA ASN A 354 0.70 -1.69 15.90
C ASN A 354 -0.51 -2.62 15.72
N TRP A 355 -0.93 -3.35 16.77
CA TRP A 355 -1.97 -4.38 16.64
C TRP A 355 -3.26 -3.89 15.99
N THR A 356 -3.77 -2.72 16.42
CA THR A 356 -5.02 -2.16 15.89
C THR A 356 -4.98 -1.94 14.38
N ASN A 357 -3.84 -1.47 13.86
CA ASN A 357 -3.66 -1.24 12.43
C ASN A 357 -3.47 -2.57 11.69
N SER A 358 -2.69 -3.48 12.24
CA SER A 358 -2.47 -4.81 11.70
C SER A 358 -3.77 -5.62 11.62
N GLU A 359 -4.59 -5.58 12.69
CA GLU A 359 -5.90 -6.23 12.70
C GLU A 359 -6.82 -5.67 11.62
N LYS A 360 -6.86 -4.33 11.46
CA LYS A 360 -7.66 -3.70 10.40
C LYS A 360 -7.18 -4.14 9.01
N GLY A 361 -5.87 -4.16 8.79
CA GLY A 361 -5.28 -4.63 7.53
C GLY A 361 -5.66 -6.08 7.23
N MET A 362 -5.52 -6.99 8.19
CA MET A 362 -5.89 -8.40 8.03
C MET A 362 -7.40 -8.57 7.75
N ARG A 363 -8.26 -7.82 8.46
CA ARG A 363 -9.71 -7.85 8.20
C ARG A 363 -10.03 -7.41 6.78
N TRP A 364 -9.41 -6.33 6.32
CA TRP A 364 -9.61 -5.88 4.95
C TRP A 364 -9.14 -6.91 3.93
N GLN A 365 -7.94 -7.47 4.11
CA GLN A 365 -7.40 -8.52 3.24
C GLN A 365 -8.36 -9.73 3.11
N LEU A 366 -8.95 -10.16 4.22
CA LEU A 366 -9.92 -11.26 4.22
C LEU A 366 -11.19 -10.89 3.46
N ILE A 367 -11.70 -9.68 3.64
CA ILE A 367 -12.86 -9.16 2.94
C ILE A 367 -12.57 -9.08 1.44
N GLU A 368 -11.43 -8.52 1.07
CA GLU A 368 -10.99 -8.38 -0.31
C GLU A 368 -10.82 -9.74 -1.00
N ASN A 369 -10.13 -10.68 -0.36
CA ASN A 369 -9.97 -12.03 -0.87
C ASN A 369 -11.33 -12.72 -1.10
N LYS A 370 -12.26 -12.53 -0.17
CA LYS A 370 -13.62 -13.06 -0.31
C LYS A 370 -14.39 -12.39 -1.45
N LEU A 371 -14.30 -11.08 -1.59
CA LEU A 371 -14.88 -10.33 -2.71
C LEU A 371 -14.35 -10.84 -4.05
N VAL A 372 -13.03 -10.96 -4.17
CA VAL A 372 -12.38 -11.44 -5.38
C VAL A 372 -12.83 -12.85 -5.73
N LYS A 373 -12.90 -13.75 -4.74
CA LYS A 373 -13.29 -15.14 -4.91
C LYS A 373 -14.77 -15.29 -5.28
N ASP A 374 -15.65 -14.69 -4.50
CA ASP A 374 -17.10 -14.91 -4.61
C ASP A 374 -17.71 -14.19 -5.83
N HIS A 375 -17.08 -13.09 -6.27
CA HIS A 375 -17.57 -12.27 -7.37
C HIS A 375 -16.68 -12.29 -8.62
N HIS A 376 -15.68 -13.19 -8.67
CA HIS A 376 -14.81 -13.40 -9.83
C HIS A 376 -14.06 -12.13 -10.27
N LEU A 377 -13.60 -11.32 -9.29
CA LEU A 377 -12.89 -10.07 -9.55
C LEU A 377 -11.39 -10.27 -9.79
N HIS A 378 -10.93 -11.48 -10.02
CA HIS A 378 -9.53 -11.76 -10.31
C HIS A 378 -9.02 -10.90 -11.48
N VAL A 379 -7.78 -10.42 -11.34
CA VAL A 379 -7.08 -9.72 -12.41
C VAL A 379 -6.43 -10.73 -13.32
N HIS A 380 -6.87 -10.78 -14.58
CA HIS A 380 -6.27 -11.64 -15.59
C HIS A 380 -5.16 -10.91 -16.35
N LYS A 381 -4.18 -11.67 -16.86
CA LYS A 381 -3.00 -11.10 -17.54
C LYS A 381 -3.38 -10.20 -18.71
N GLU A 382 -4.35 -10.63 -19.51
CA GLU A 382 -4.83 -9.89 -20.67
C GLU A 382 -5.47 -8.55 -20.27
N GLU A 383 -6.25 -8.54 -19.19
CA GLU A 383 -6.86 -7.34 -18.65
C GLU A 383 -5.79 -6.37 -18.11
N LEU A 384 -4.76 -6.90 -17.43
CA LEU A 384 -3.66 -6.09 -16.91
C LEU A 384 -2.85 -5.43 -18.04
N VAL A 385 -2.58 -6.15 -19.11
CA VAL A 385 -1.91 -5.58 -20.30
C VAL A 385 -2.78 -4.47 -20.92
N ALA A 386 -4.07 -4.72 -21.14
CA ALA A 386 -4.97 -3.73 -21.69
C ALA A 386 -5.10 -2.47 -20.80
N PHE A 387 -5.17 -2.66 -19.48
CA PHE A 387 -5.17 -1.57 -18.51
C PHE A 387 -3.87 -0.76 -18.56
N THR A 388 -2.73 -1.43 -18.63
CA THR A 388 -1.41 -0.80 -18.71
C THR A 388 -1.26 0.01 -20.00
N VAL A 389 -1.69 -0.52 -21.14
CA VAL A 389 -1.72 0.18 -22.42
C VAL A 389 -2.58 1.46 -22.32
N LYS A 390 -3.78 1.36 -21.73
CA LYS A 390 -4.65 2.53 -21.51
C LYS A 390 -3.97 3.60 -20.66
N MET A 391 -3.31 3.20 -19.57
CA MET A 391 -2.59 4.13 -18.69
C MET A 391 -1.42 4.81 -19.41
N ILE A 392 -0.62 4.06 -20.17
CA ILE A 392 0.48 4.61 -20.97
C ILE A 392 -0.10 5.62 -21.99
N THR A 393 -1.17 5.26 -22.70
CA THR A 393 -1.80 6.13 -23.71
C THR A 393 -2.24 7.48 -23.12
N VAL A 394 -2.92 7.43 -21.94
CA VAL A 394 -3.34 8.67 -21.25
C VAL A 394 -2.13 9.51 -20.87
N ARG A 395 -1.11 8.89 -20.29
CA ARG A 395 0.11 9.59 -19.85
C ARG A 395 0.87 10.21 -21.03
N MET A 396 0.99 9.48 -22.15
CA MET A 396 1.66 9.99 -23.36
C MET A 396 0.89 11.14 -23.98
N ALA A 397 -0.46 11.11 -23.97
CA ALA A 397 -1.29 12.21 -24.45
C ALA A 397 -1.07 13.50 -23.61
N GLU A 398 -0.89 13.39 -22.29
CA GLU A 398 -0.57 14.51 -21.40
C GLU A 398 0.79 15.18 -21.76
N PHE A 399 1.73 14.42 -22.28
CA PHE A 399 3.05 14.91 -22.74
C PHE A 399 3.09 15.27 -24.24
N GLY A 400 1.94 15.30 -24.92
CA GLY A 400 1.87 15.66 -26.36
C GLY A 400 2.41 14.60 -27.31
N GLN A 401 2.60 13.35 -26.84
CA GLN A 401 3.15 12.23 -27.61
C GLN A 401 2.05 11.21 -27.98
N ALA A 402 0.91 11.68 -28.43
CA ALA A 402 -0.28 10.83 -28.68
C ALA A 402 -0.19 9.91 -29.93
N ASN A 403 0.92 9.88 -30.68
CA ASN A 403 1.02 9.22 -32.00
C ASN A 403 1.76 7.87 -31.98
N MET A 404 1.71 7.10 -30.86
CA MET A 404 2.29 5.76 -30.84
C MET A 404 1.32 4.72 -31.42
N GLY A 405 1.90 3.77 -32.17
CA GLY A 405 1.11 2.66 -32.71
C GLY A 405 0.71 1.64 -31.63
N PRO A 406 -0.41 0.88 -31.88
CA PRO A 406 -0.87 -0.11 -30.90
C PRO A 406 0.19 -1.15 -30.49
N GLU A 407 0.97 -1.66 -31.47
CA GLU A 407 2.04 -2.63 -31.21
C GLU A 407 3.17 -2.07 -30.33
N GLU A 408 3.46 -0.79 -30.45
CA GLU A 408 4.49 -0.11 -29.66
C GLU A 408 4.03 0.11 -28.23
N LEU A 409 2.77 0.49 -28.04
CA LEU A 409 2.13 0.60 -26.72
C LEU A 409 2.05 -0.75 -26.01
N GLU A 410 1.72 -1.83 -26.72
CA GLU A 410 1.71 -3.18 -26.14
C GLU A 410 3.12 -3.64 -25.71
N LYS A 411 4.15 -3.35 -26.50
CA LYS A 411 5.54 -3.64 -26.11
C LYS A 411 5.98 -2.85 -24.88
N MET A 412 5.61 -1.57 -24.81
CA MET A 412 5.89 -0.76 -23.63
C MET A 412 5.17 -1.30 -22.38
N ALA A 413 3.91 -1.69 -22.53
CA ALA A 413 3.15 -2.31 -21.45
C ALA A 413 3.78 -3.63 -20.99
N ALA A 414 4.21 -4.49 -21.94
CA ALA A 414 4.87 -5.75 -21.62
C ALA A 414 6.18 -5.52 -20.86
N ASN A 415 7.03 -4.60 -21.32
CA ASN A 415 8.29 -4.26 -20.65
C ASN A 415 8.04 -3.69 -19.21
N LEU A 416 7.01 -2.87 -19.05
CA LEU A 416 6.66 -2.33 -17.74
C LEU A 416 6.22 -3.43 -16.76
N LEU A 417 5.50 -4.43 -17.26
CA LEU A 417 5.00 -5.57 -16.50
C LEU A 417 6.06 -6.66 -16.25
N GLU A 418 7.26 -6.58 -16.84
CA GLU A 418 8.41 -7.43 -16.47
C GLU A 418 8.96 -7.07 -15.09
N ASP A 419 8.86 -5.81 -14.69
CA ASP A 419 9.19 -5.39 -13.33
C ASP A 419 8.08 -5.84 -12.37
N ARG A 420 8.43 -6.72 -11.44
CA ARG A 420 7.47 -7.33 -10.50
C ARG A 420 6.74 -6.29 -9.65
N ASN A 421 7.46 -5.27 -9.17
CA ASN A 421 6.86 -4.25 -8.29
C ASN A 421 5.85 -3.39 -9.07
N GLN A 422 6.18 -3.03 -10.31
CA GLN A 422 5.27 -2.28 -11.18
C GLN A 422 4.05 -3.10 -11.58
N ALA A 423 4.25 -4.38 -11.92
CA ALA A 423 3.16 -5.29 -12.24
C ALA A 423 2.20 -5.47 -11.05
N GLU A 424 2.72 -5.59 -9.82
CA GLU A 424 1.93 -5.70 -8.60
C GLU A 424 1.13 -4.41 -8.35
N GLN A 425 1.75 -3.23 -8.42
CA GLN A 425 1.06 -1.94 -8.28
C GLN A 425 -0.05 -1.74 -9.31
N LEU A 426 0.21 -2.07 -10.58
CA LEU A 426 -0.79 -1.97 -11.65
C LEU A 426 -1.93 -2.99 -11.48
N SER A 427 -1.62 -4.18 -10.97
CA SER A 427 -2.61 -5.20 -10.64
C SER A 427 -3.53 -4.75 -9.50
N GLU A 428 -2.96 -4.13 -8.45
CA GLU A 428 -3.73 -3.55 -7.35
C GLU A 428 -4.63 -2.41 -7.82
N GLN A 429 -4.13 -1.53 -8.70
CA GLN A 429 -4.95 -0.46 -9.29
C GLN A 429 -6.11 -1.02 -10.10
N LEU A 430 -5.85 -2.01 -10.96
CA LEU A 430 -6.91 -2.65 -11.75
C LEU A 430 -7.92 -3.37 -10.86
N LEU A 431 -7.47 -4.05 -9.81
CA LEU A 431 -8.36 -4.69 -8.83
C LEU A 431 -9.24 -3.65 -8.12
N HIS A 432 -8.66 -2.52 -7.71
CA HIS A 432 -9.39 -1.40 -7.13
C HIS A 432 -10.49 -0.89 -8.09
N ASP A 433 -10.19 -0.69 -9.38
CA ASP A 433 -11.15 -0.25 -10.38
C ASP A 433 -12.27 -1.27 -10.58
N LYS A 434 -11.93 -2.58 -10.59
CA LYS A 434 -12.92 -3.67 -10.67
C LYS A 434 -13.83 -3.67 -9.43
N MET A 435 -13.27 -3.52 -8.23
CA MET A 435 -14.05 -3.42 -6.98
C MET A 435 -14.93 -2.17 -6.96
N MET A 436 -14.42 -1.02 -7.41
CA MET A 436 -15.22 0.20 -7.52
C MET A 436 -16.44 0.00 -8.42
N THR A 437 -16.23 -0.58 -9.59
CA THR A 437 -17.31 -0.89 -10.54
C THR A 437 -18.32 -1.86 -9.92
N PHE A 438 -17.82 -2.86 -9.23
CA PHE A 438 -18.64 -3.83 -8.51
C PHE A 438 -19.47 -3.16 -7.41
N PHE A 439 -18.89 -2.30 -6.59
CA PHE A 439 -19.61 -1.60 -5.52
C PHE A 439 -20.71 -0.68 -6.07
N LYS A 440 -20.41 0.07 -7.14
CA LYS A 440 -21.41 0.91 -7.82
C LYS A 440 -22.60 0.13 -8.36
N SER A 441 -22.37 -1.12 -8.78
CA SER A 441 -23.40 -1.96 -9.40
C SER A 441 -24.21 -2.78 -8.38
N ASN A 442 -23.67 -3.04 -7.18
CA ASN A 442 -24.28 -3.98 -6.24
C ASN A 442 -24.77 -3.33 -4.93
N PHE A 443 -24.30 -2.13 -4.60
CA PHE A 443 -24.87 -1.34 -3.52
C PHE A 443 -25.93 -0.38 -4.03
N GLY A 444 -26.98 -0.15 -3.23
CA GLY A 444 -27.90 0.97 -3.45
C GLY A 444 -27.19 2.29 -3.23
N ILE A 445 -27.33 3.23 -4.17
CA ILE A 445 -26.74 4.56 -4.05
C ILE A 445 -27.77 5.54 -3.48
N LYS A 446 -27.38 6.27 -2.42
CA LYS A 446 -28.12 7.42 -1.90
C LYS A 446 -27.34 8.68 -2.28
N GLU A 447 -27.74 9.33 -3.36
CA GLU A 447 -27.10 10.58 -3.78
C GLU A 447 -27.41 11.72 -2.79
N SER A 448 -26.38 12.51 -2.51
CA SER A 448 -26.48 13.76 -1.76
C SER A 448 -25.70 14.86 -2.48
N LYS A 449 -26.35 15.98 -2.74
CA LYS A 449 -25.72 17.14 -3.40
C LYS A 449 -24.81 17.85 -2.41
N SER A 450 -23.64 18.26 -2.85
CA SER A 450 -22.67 19.05 -2.08
C SER A 450 -21.99 20.09 -2.94
N SER A 451 -21.63 21.23 -2.37
CA SER A 451 -20.71 22.18 -3.01
C SER A 451 -19.28 21.63 -2.98
N ILE A 452 -18.42 22.14 -3.86
CA ILE A 452 -16.97 21.82 -3.83
C ILE A 452 -16.36 22.15 -2.47
N ALA A 453 -16.72 23.30 -1.88
CA ALA A 453 -16.17 23.75 -0.61
C ALA A 453 -16.55 22.82 0.56
N ASP A 454 -17.80 22.33 0.58
CA ASP A 454 -18.24 21.44 1.66
C ASP A 454 -17.70 20.01 1.49
N PHE A 455 -17.56 19.57 0.24
CA PHE A 455 -16.90 18.29 -0.06
C PHE A 455 -15.43 18.27 0.38
N ARG A 456 -14.67 19.34 0.09
CA ARG A 456 -13.28 19.47 0.57
C ARG A 456 -13.16 19.39 2.09
N LYS A 457 -14.06 20.08 2.82
CA LYS A 457 -14.11 19.98 4.29
C LYS A 457 -14.39 18.56 4.77
N LEU A 458 -15.25 17.84 4.09
CA LEU A 458 -15.61 16.47 4.43
C LEU A 458 -14.44 15.51 4.22
N VAL A 459 -13.72 15.64 3.11
CA VAL A 459 -12.51 14.82 2.84
C VAL A 459 -11.41 15.12 3.85
N GLN A 460 -11.14 16.40 4.17
CA GLN A 460 -10.15 16.79 5.17
C GLN A 460 -10.45 16.29 6.59
N LYS A 461 -11.70 16.08 6.93
CA LYS A 461 -12.12 15.55 8.25
C LYS A 461 -11.88 14.04 8.36
N ASN A 462 -11.83 13.35 7.24
CA ASN A 462 -11.68 11.90 7.17
C ASN A 462 -10.21 11.46 6.92
N GLN A 463 -9.31 12.40 6.72
CA GLN A 463 -7.85 12.22 6.76
C GLN A 463 -7.31 12.47 8.17
#